data_7bc2a91fd320b953938ad9501744313d
#
_entry.id   7bc2a91fd320b953938ad9501744313d
#
_cell.length_a   1.000
_cell.length_b   1.000
_cell.length_c   1.000
_cell.angle_alpha   90.00
_cell.angle_beta   90.00
_cell.angle_gamma   90.00
#
_symmetry.space_group_name_H-M   'P 1'
#
loop_
_entity.id
_entity.type
_entity.pdbx_description
1 polymer ?
#
loop_
_entity_poly.entity_id
_entity_poly.type
_entity_poly.pdbx_seq_one_letter_code
_entity_poly.pdbx_strand_id
1 'polypeptide(L)'
;MGRVNTEKIADRERWLSAAPLTKEEIDRGLACCIAQIDANMDAFGVKFPWSATKGLEYPIIENIEWTDGFWTGLLWLAYEVTGDEKYRARAMENVSSFTNRVENKIELDHHDLGFLYTPSCVAAYKLTGDQGARRAAIMAADQLLTRWQPKGKFLQAWGPTDSAEHYRFIIDCMLNVPLLYWASEETGDPKYRDIAAMHFKTTCDNIIREDGSAFHTYYMNPETGGPDHGATRQGYSDDSAWARGQAWGMYGIPLNMRYLGDRSYLETWRAMSNYFLNRLPEDSVCYWDLIFG
;
A
#
# COMPACT_ATOMS: atom_id res chain seq x y z
N MET A 1 -17.30 -1.81 14.93
CA MET A 1 -15.90 -1.64 15.31
C MET A 1 -15.68 -2.30 16.66
N GLY A 2 -14.84 -3.33 16.77
CA GLY A 2 -14.44 -3.93 18.04
C GLY A 2 -13.73 -2.88 18.91
N ARG A 3 -13.79 -3.05 20.23
CA ARG A 3 -13.07 -2.17 21.15
C ARG A 3 -11.58 -2.53 21.08
N VAL A 4 -10.74 -1.62 20.60
CA VAL A 4 -9.28 -1.78 20.67
C VAL A 4 -8.74 -1.28 22.01
N ASN A 5 -7.78 -1.99 22.58
CA ASN A 5 -7.06 -1.61 23.77
C ASN A 5 -5.75 -0.95 23.35
N THR A 6 -5.63 0.35 23.59
CA THR A 6 -4.42 1.10 23.23
C THR A 6 -3.37 0.94 24.31
N GLU A 7 -2.27 0.27 24.02
CA GLU A 7 -1.09 0.21 24.90
C GLU A 7 -0.55 1.63 25.14
N LYS A 8 -0.01 1.87 26.31
CA LYS A 8 0.82 3.07 26.53
C LYS A 8 2.16 2.87 25.83
N ILE A 9 2.72 3.93 25.27
CA ILE A 9 4.10 3.89 24.75
C ILE A 9 5.04 3.64 25.94
N ALA A 10 5.77 2.53 25.89
CA ALA A 10 6.59 2.05 27.01
C ALA A 10 7.78 2.98 27.27
N ASP A 11 8.50 3.38 26.23
CA ASP A 11 9.61 4.33 26.30
C ASP A 11 9.25 5.64 25.56
N ARG A 12 8.39 6.42 26.21
CA ARG A 12 7.95 7.69 25.63
C ARG A 12 9.10 8.70 25.51
N GLU A 13 10.05 8.68 26.45
CA GLU A 13 11.18 9.62 26.45
C GLU A 13 12.09 9.42 25.25
N ARG A 14 12.34 8.19 24.83
CA ARG A 14 13.07 7.86 23.60
C ARG A 14 12.55 8.64 22.38
N TRP A 15 11.23 8.72 22.25
CA TRP A 15 10.59 9.38 21.09
C TRP A 15 10.51 10.90 21.23
N LEU A 16 10.39 11.41 22.45
CA LEU A 16 10.28 12.84 22.71
C LEU A 16 11.64 13.55 22.82
N SER A 17 12.71 12.84 23.20
CA SER A 17 14.07 13.37 23.31
C SER A 17 14.86 13.33 22.01
N ALA A 18 14.35 12.67 20.96
CA ALA A 18 15.00 12.65 19.67
C ALA A 18 15.14 14.07 19.11
N ALA A 19 16.36 14.47 18.80
CA ALA A 19 16.61 15.75 18.17
C ALA A 19 15.98 15.78 16.76
N PRO A 20 15.34 16.89 16.35
CA PRO A 20 14.90 17.06 14.98
C PRO A 20 16.09 16.96 14.02
N LEU A 21 15.86 16.34 12.85
CA LEU A 21 16.85 16.35 11.78
C LEU A 21 17.14 17.78 11.31
N THR A 22 18.41 18.08 11.12
CA THR A 22 18.83 19.33 10.51
C THR A 22 18.53 19.33 9.02
N LYS A 23 18.48 20.52 8.41
CA LYS A 23 18.32 20.65 6.95
C LYS A 23 19.43 19.92 6.21
N GLU A 24 20.66 20.02 6.69
CA GLU A 24 21.85 19.38 6.10
C GLU A 24 21.75 17.85 6.13
N GLU A 25 21.19 17.27 7.18
CA GLU A 25 20.95 15.83 7.27
C GLU A 25 19.88 15.38 6.29
N ILE A 26 18.81 16.14 6.15
CA ILE A 26 17.73 15.87 5.19
C ILE A 26 18.27 15.98 3.77
N ASP A 27 18.99 17.06 3.44
CA ASP A 27 19.56 17.29 2.10
C ASP A 27 20.55 16.17 1.72
N ARG A 28 21.38 15.71 2.67
CA ARG A 28 22.29 14.58 2.46
C ARG A 28 21.53 13.29 2.22
N GLY A 29 20.47 13.02 2.99
CA GLY A 29 19.61 11.85 2.80
C GLY A 29 18.96 11.84 1.41
N LEU A 30 18.42 12.98 0.99
CA LEU A 30 17.83 13.14 -0.34
C LEU A 30 18.88 12.93 -1.45
N ALA A 31 20.08 13.49 -1.29
CA ALA A 31 21.16 13.30 -2.26
C ALA A 31 21.56 11.82 -2.41
N CYS A 32 21.61 11.06 -1.29
CA CYS A 32 21.85 9.63 -1.35
C CYS A 32 20.72 8.87 -2.08
N CYS A 33 19.45 9.23 -1.83
CA CYS A 33 18.31 8.64 -2.54
C CYS A 33 18.37 8.92 -4.05
N ILE A 34 18.67 10.16 -4.44
CA ILE A 34 18.80 10.57 -5.84
C ILE A 34 19.93 9.80 -6.53
N ALA A 35 21.11 9.72 -5.90
CA ALA A 35 22.25 8.97 -6.46
C ALA A 35 21.91 7.47 -6.66
N GLN A 36 21.15 6.88 -5.73
CA GLN A 36 20.71 5.50 -5.89
C GLN A 36 19.66 5.34 -7.01
N ILE A 37 18.75 6.30 -7.15
CA ILE A 37 17.78 6.31 -8.26
C ILE A 37 18.51 6.41 -9.61
N ASP A 38 19.52 7.26 -9.73
CA ASP A 38 20.33 7.38 -10.94
C ASP A 38 21.01 6.05 -11.30
N ALA A 39 21.68 5.43 -10.34
CA ALA A 39 22.30 4.11 -10.55
C ALA A 39 21.27 3.03 -10.95
N ASN A 40 20.09 3.06 -10.35
CA ASN A 40 19.01 2.14 -10.69
C ASN A 40 18.42 2.43 -12.08
N MET A 41 18.33 3.69 -12.51
CA MET A 41 17.90 4.03 -13.86
C MET A 41 18.83 3.45 -14.93
N ASP A 42 20.14 3.48 -14.68
CA ASP A 42 21.13 2.88 -15.57
C ASP A 42 21.03 1.35 -15.57
N ALA A 43 20.85 0.74 -14.39
CA ALA A 43 20.77 -0.71 -14.24
C ALA A 43 19.50 -1.31 -14.84
N PHE A 44 18.33 -0.70 -14.58
CA PHE A 44 17.03 -1.28 -14.97
C PHE A 44 16.63 -0.87 -16.40
N GLY A 45 17.16 0.22 -16.92
CA GLY A 45 16.74 0.76 -18.22
C GLY A 45 15.23 1.05 -18.20
N VAL A 46 14.51 0.51 -19.15
CA VAL A 46 13.03 0.64 -19.26
C VAL A 46 12.26 -0.46 -18.56
N LYS A 47 12.96 -1.32 -17.80
CA LYS A 47 12.39 -2.45 -17.08
C LYS A 47 12.22 -2.13 -15.60
N PHE A 48 11.81 -3.14 -14.83
CA PHE A 48 11.43 -3.00 -13.43
C PHE A 48 12.25 -3.93 -12.53
N PRO A 49 12.50 -3.54 -11.27
CA PRO A 49 13.09 -4.44 -10.29
C PRO A 49 12.04 -5.45 -9.80
N TRP A 50 12.44 -6.70 -9.62
CA TRP A 50 11.58 -7.68 -8.97
C TRP A 50 11.33 -7.30 -7.50
N SER A 51 10.27 -7.84 -6.90
CA SER A 51 9.84 -7.57 -5.53
C SER A 51 10.82 -8.02 -4.43
N ALA A 52 11.83 -8.81 -4.77
CA ALA A 52 12.84 -9.31 -3.85
C ALA A 52 14.23 -9.38 -4.50
N THR A 53 15.28 -9.22 -3.69
CA THR A 53 16.68 -9.35 -4.15
C THR A 53 17.12 -10.82 -4.22
N LYS A 54 18.09 -11.08 -5.09
CA LYS A 54 18.90 -12.31 -5.10
C LYS A 54 20.37 -11.91 -5.01
N GLY A 55 21.05 -12.33 -3.96
CA GLY A 55 22.46 -11.97 -3.74
C GLY A 55 22.70 -10.47 -3.66
N LEU A 56 21.78 -9.73 -3.02
CA LEU A 56 21.80 -8.25 -2.87
C LEU A 56 21.51 -7.46 -4.15
N GLU A 57 21.19 -8.09 -5.25
CA GLU A 57 20.80 -7.44 -6.51
C GLU A 57 19.33 -7.72 -6.82
N TYR A 58 18.65 -6.75 -7.45
CA TYR A 58 17.29 -6.95 -7.94
C TYR A 58 17.32 -7.60 -9.32
N PRO A 59 16.69 -8.79 -9.49
CA PRO A 59 16.43 -9.29 -10.84
C PRO A 59 15.60 -8.27 -11.64
N ILE A 60 15.95 -8.10 -12.91
CA ILE A 60 15.28 -7.15 -13.81
C ILE A 60 14.19 -7.89 -14.56
N ILE A 61 12.97 -7.36 -14.52
CA ILE A 61 11.78 -7.98 -15.07
C ILE A 61 10.99 -7.00 -15.96
N GLU A 62 10.01 -7.53 -16.67
CA GLU A 62 8.97 -6.73 -17.31
C GLU A 62 7.97 -6.20 -16.26
N ASN A 63 7.05 -5.31 -16.67
CA ASN A 63 6.01 -4.76 -15.79
C ASN A 63 4.91 -5.80 -15.52
N ILE A 64 5.17 -6.73 -14.60
CA ILE A 64 4.27 -7.85 -14.26
C ILE A 64 4.12 -8.09 -12.76
N GLU A 65 4.96 -7.46 -11.94
CA GLU A 65 4.95 -7.60 -10.48
C GLU A 65 4.10 -6.52 -9.79
N TRP A 66 3.70 -6.78 -8.56
CA TRP A 66 2.87 -5.87 -7.76
C TRP A 66 3.63 -4.64 -7.25
N THR A 67 4.95 -4.69 -7.23
CA THR A 67 5.83 -3.62 -6.74
C THR A 67 6.26 -2.62 -7.82
N ASP A 68 5.97 -2.86 -9.09
CA ASP A 68 6.50 -2.07 -10.21
C ASP A 68 6.10 -0.58 -10.14
N GLY A 69 4.92 -0.32 -9.56
CA GLY A 69 4.44 1.05 -9.33
C GLY A 69 5.35 1.87 -8.42
N PHE A 70 5.98 1.24 -7.43
CA PHE A 70 6.88 1.95 -6.50
C PHE A 70 8.13 2.47 -7.18
N TRP A 71 8.71 1.69 -8.11
CA TRP A 71 9.84 2.18 -8.89
C TRP A 71 9.50 3.44 -9.68
N THR A 72 8.36 3.44 -10.36
CA THR A 72 7.89 4.61 -11.09
C THR A 72 7.58 5.78 -10.14
N GLY A 73 7.03 5.48 -8.95
CA GLY A 73 6.81 6.47 -7.90
C GLY A 73 8.10 7.15 -7.41
N LEU A 74 9.19 6.40 -7.27
CA LEU A 74 10.50 6.96 -6.92
C LEU A 74 11.01 7.93 -7.98
N LEU A 75 10.79 7.67 -9.27
CA LEU A 75 11.14 8.58 -10.36
C LEU A 75 10.34 9.89 -10.27
N TRP A 76 9.03 9.81 -9.97
CA TRP A 76 8.21 11.00 -9.76
C TRP A 76 8.67 11.82 -8.56
N LEU A 77 9.00 11.18 -7.43
CA LEU A 77 9.55 11.88 -6.26
C LEU A 77 10.90 12.53 -6.57
N ALA A 78 11.77 11.86 -7.35
CA ALA A 78 13.04 12.44 -7.79
C ALA A 78 12.81 13.67 -8.66
N TYR A 79 11.83 13.65 -9.56
CA TYR A 79 11.44 14.80 -10.36
C TYR A 79 10.94 15.96 -9.47
N GLU A 80 10.07 15.70 -8.50
CA GLU A 80 9.56 16.74 -7.58
C GLU A 80 10.69 17.39 -6.75
N VAL A 81 11.68 16.60 -6.31
CA VAL A 81 12.79 17.08 -5.48
C VAL A 81 13.81 17.87 -6.29
N THR A 82 14.10 17.45 -7.53
CA THR A 82 15.20 17.99 -8.32
C THR A 82 14.78 18.95 -9.45
N GLY A 83 13.57 18.77 -9.97
CA GLY A 83 13.12 19.43 -11.20
C GLY A 83 13.82 18.90 -12.47
N ASP A 84 14.62 17.82 -12.38
CA ASP A 84 15.36 17.29 -13.53
C ASP A 84 14.44 16.45 -14.43
N GLU A 85 14.28 16.89 -15.68
CA GLU A 85 13.43 16.28 -16.69
C GLU A 85 13.79 14.83 -17.03
N LYS A 86 15.01 14.36 -16.73
CA LYS A 86 15.39 12.96 -16.94
C LYS A 86 14.51 11.97 -16.17
N TYR A 87 14.12 12.33 -14.93
CA TYR A 87 13.24 11.48 -14.11
C TYR A 87 11.81 11.46 -14.63
N ARG A 88 11.30 12.64 -15.03
CA ARG A 88 9.99 12.75 -15.67
C ARG A 88 9.94 11.95 -16.97
N ALA A 89 10.94 12.05 -17.82
CA ALA A 89 11.02 11.33 -19.08
C ALA A 89 10.96 9.81 -18.86
N ARG A 90 11.79 9.29 -17.92
CA ARG A 90 11.81 7.88 -17.58
C ARG A 90 10.48 7.42 -16.95
N ALA A 91 9.91 8.21 -16.04
CA ALA A 91 8.62 7.91 -15.43
C ALA A 91 7.49 7.82 -16.47
N MET A 92 7.48 8.70 -17.50
CA MET A 92 6.52 8.66 -18.59
C MET A 92 6.70 7.44 -19.51
N GLU A 93 7.94 6.96 -19.73
CA GLU A 93 8.17 5.67 -20.40
C GLU A 93 7.53 4.52 -19.61
N ASN A 94 7.70 4.50 -18.29
CA ASN A 94 7.05 3.51 -17.43
C ASN A 94 5.53 3.64 -17.47
N VAL A 95 4.96 4.85 -17.47
CA VAL A 95 3.51 5.08 -17.60
C VAL A 95 2.96 4.46 -18.89
N SER A 96 3.70 4.52 -19.99
CA SER A 96 3.32 3.85 -21.23
C SER A 96 3.25 2.33 -21.05
N SER A 97 4.18 1.74 -20.27
CA SER A 97 4.14 0.33 -19.91
C SER A 97 2.92 -0.03 -19.05
N PHE A 98 2.59 0.82 -18.04
CA PHE A 98 1.37 0.62 -17.22
C PHE A 98 0.08 0.75 -18.05
N THR A 99 0.05 1.67 -19.01
CA THR A 99 -1.09 1.81 -19.93
C THR A 99 -1.28 0.52 -20.73
N ASN A 100 -0.22 0.00 -21.35
CA ASN A 100 -0.26 -1.28 -22.04
C ASN A 100 -0.71 -2.43 -21.12
N ARG A 101 -0.21 -2.45 -19.87
CA ARG A 101 -0.55 -3.47 -18.88
C ARG A 101 -2.03 -3.51 -18.56
N VAL A 102 -2.68 -2.35 -18.36
CA VAL A 102 -4.11 -2.31 -18.04
C VAL A 102 -5.00 -2.56 -19.27
N GLU A 103 -4.63 -2.06 -20.44
CA GLU A 103 -5.36 -2.27 -21.68
C GLU A 103 -5.40 -3.76 -22.07
N ASN A 104 -4.31 -4.48 -21.85
CA ASN A 104 -4.19 -5.90 -22.18
C ASN A 104 -4.40 -6.83 -20.96
N LYS A 105 -4.75 -6.29 -19.78
CA LYS A 105 -5.00 -7.03 -18.53
C LYS A 105 -3.85 -7.98 -18.13
N ILE A 106 -2.61 -7.53 -18.29
CA ILE A 106 -1.42 -8.32 -18.01
C ILE A 106 -1.20 -8.40 -16.50
N GLU A 107 -1.32 -9.60 -15.91
CA GLU A 107 -1.09 -9.86 -14.47
C GLU A 107 -1.79 -8.82 -13.55
N LEU A 108 -3.10 -8.63 -13.73
CA LEU A 108 -3.91 -7.67 -12.97
C LEU A 108 -5.06 -8.32 -12.19
N ASP A 109 -5.10 -9.66 -12.09
CA ASP A 109 -6.16 -10.36 -11.36
C ASP A 109 -5.84 -10.49 -9.86
N HIS A 110 -5.53 -9.35 -9.24
CA HIS A 110 -5.23 -9.19 -7.82
C HIS A 110 -5.63 -7.79 -7.34
N HIS A 111 -5.57 -7.54 -6.02
CA HIS A 111 -5.99 -6.26 -5.45
C HIS A 111 -4.91 -5.15 -5.46
N ASP A 112 -3.65 -5.46 -5.80
CA ASP A 112 -2.52 -4.53 -5.69
C ASP A 112 -2.48 -3.41 -6.75
N LEU A 113 -3.60 -3.17 -7.41
CA LEU A 113 -3.73 -2.14 -8.44
C LEU A 113 -3.50 -0.73 -7.89
N GLY A 114 -3.79 -0.50 -6.61
CA GLY A 114 -3.45 0.75 -5.95
C GLY A 114 -1.94 0.97 -5.85
N PHE A 115 -1.16 -0.06 -5.51
CA PHE A 115 0.31 -0.01 -5.50
C PHE A 115 0.90 0.22 -6.89
N LEU A 116 0.25 -0.30 -7.93
CA LEU A 116 0.70 -0.15 -9.31
C LEU A 116 0.37 1.24 -9.87
N TYR A 117 -0.90 1.65 -9.78
CA TYR A 117 -1.40 2.79 -10.56
C TYR A 117 -1.44 4.11 -9.79
N THR A 118 -1.47 4.09 -8.46
CA THR A 118 -1.41 5.36 -7.70
C THR A 118 -0.05 6.03 -7.82
N PRO A 119 1.09 5.35 -7.55
CA PRO A 119 2.39 5.99 -7.66
C PRO A 119 2.89 6.14 -9.11
N SER A 120 2.30 5.45 -10.08
CA SER A 120 2.66 5.58 -11.50
C SER A 120 1.75 6.56 -12.25
N CYS A 121 0.55 6.10 -12.62
CA CYS A 121 -0.34 6.84 -13.53
C CYS A 121 -1.08 7.99 -12.83
N VAL A 122 -1.55 7.82 -11.58
CA VAL A 122 -2.17 8.94 -10.84
C VAL A 122 -1.15 10.04 -10.56
N ALA A 123 0.07 9.68 -10.15
CA ALA A 123 1.15 10.65 -9.95
C ALA A 123 1.49 11.39 -11.25
N ALA A 124 1.63 10.66 -12.37
CA ALA A 124 1.84 11.25 -13.69
C ALA A 124 0.77 12.29 -14.05
N TYR A 125 -0.50 11.92 -13.91
CA TYR A 125 -1.60 12.83 -14.21
C TYR A 125 -1.57 14.07 -13.31
N LYS A 126 -1.34 13.91 -12.01
CA LYS A 126 -1.27 15.04 -11.07
C LYS A 126 -0.12 16.00 -11.36
N LEU A 127 1.02 15.49 -11.79
CA LEU A 127 2.22 16.30 -12.04
C LEU A 127 2.30 16.90 -13.44
N THR A 128 1.68 16.25 -14.43
CA THR A 128 1.82 16.64 -15.84
C THR A 128 0.52 16.99 -16.55
N GLY A 129 -0.62 16.60 -15.98
CA GLY A 129 -1.92 16.71 -16.66
C GLY A 129 -2.16 15.66 -17.75
N ASP A 130 -1.31 14.61 -17.87
CA ASP A 130 -1.39 13.62 -18.93
C ASP A 130 -2.69 12.82 -18.90
N GLN A 131 -3.49 12.96 -19.97
CA GLN A 131 -4.81 12.34 -20.06
C GLN A 131 -4.74 10.83 -20.36
N GLY A 132 -3.64 10.34 -20.92
CA GLY A 132 -3.38 8.91 -21.10
C GLY A 132 -3.21 8.21 -19.75
N ALA A 133 -2.34 8.79 -18.89
CA ALA A 133 -2.13 8.32 -17.53
C ALA A 133 -3.43 8.35 -16.70
N ARG A 134 -4.23 9.43 -16.83
CA ARG A 134 -5.56 9.52 -16.21
C ARG A 134 -6.46 8.36 -16.61
N ARG A 135 -6.59 8.10 -17.91
CA ARG A 135 -7.42 6.99 -18.41
C ARG A 135 -6.93 5.63 -17.91
N ALA A 136 -5.62 5.38 -17.94
CA ALA A 136 -5.03 4.14 -17.44
C ALA A 136 -5.34 3.90 -15.96
N ALA A 137 -5.24 4.94 -15.12
CA ALA A 137 -5.56 4.86 -13.70
C ALA A 137 -7.06 4.59 -13.44
N ILE A 138 -7.98 5.17 -14.24
CA ILE A 138 -9.42 4.89 -14.14
C ILE A 138 -9.70 3.45 -14.57
N MET A 139 -9.09 2.97 -15.66
CA MET A 139 -9.22 1.56 -16.08
C MET A 139 -8.71 0.60 -15.01
N ALA A 140 -7.64 0.94 -14.31
CA ALA A 140 -7.14 0.15 -13.19
C ALA A 140 -8.11 0.15 -12.00
N ALA A 141 -8.76 1.27 -11.71
CA ALA A 141 -9.82 1.33 -10.70
C ALA A 141 -11.02 0.45 -11.09
N ASP A 142 -11.45 0.46 -12.36
CA ASP A 142 -12.49 -0.45 -12.85
C ASP A 142 -12.06 -1.92 -12.75
N GLN A 143 -10.80 -2.24 -13.08
CA GLN A 143 -10.27 -3.59 -12.93
C GLN A 143 -10.25 -4.02 -11.45
N LEU A 144 -9.90 -3.13 -10.51
CA LEU A 144 -9.95 -3.42 -9.07
C LEU A 144 -11.37 -3.74 -8.61
N LEU A 145 -12.38 -3.04 -9.12
CA LEU A 145 -13.79 -3.30 -8.80
C LEU A 145 -14.26 -4.70 -9.23
N THR A 146 -13.61 -5.35 -10.21
CA THR A 146 -13.94 -6.73 -10.57
C THR A 146 -13.69 -7.74 -9.45
N ARG A 147 -12.88 -7.34 -8.44
CA ARG A 147 -12.56 -8.13 -7.26
C ARG A 147 -13.60 -7.99 -6.13
N TRP A 148 -14.66 -7.17 -6.34
CA TRP A 148 -15.65 -6.90 -5.30
C TRP A 148 -16.48 -8.13 -4.94
N GLN A 149 -16.53 -8.43 -3.66
CA GLN A 149 -17.35 -9.48 -3.04
C GLN A 149 -18.50 -8.84 -2.26
N PRO A 150 -19.68 -8.68 -2.87
CA PRO A 150 -20.77 -7.88 -2.30
C PRO A 150 -21.32 -8.47 -1.00
N LYS A 151 -21.35 -9.80 -0.84
CA LYS A 151 -21.84 -10.46 0.36
C LYS A 151 -20.93 -10.20 1.56
N GLY A 152 -19.60 -10.31 1.37
CA GLY A 152 -18.60 -10.06 2.41
C GLY A 152 -18.18 -8.60 2.54
N LYS A 153 -18.58 -7.74 1.58
CA LYS A 153 -18.25 -6.30 1.52
C LYS A 153 -16.74 -6.03 1.53
N PHE A 154 -16.01 -6.75 0.68
CA PHE A 154 -14.57 -6.57 0.53
C PHE A 154 -14.11 -6.80 -0.92
N LEU A 155 -12.92 -6.30 -1.26
CA LEU A 155 -12.21 -6.61 -2.49
C LEU A 155 -11.30 -7.80 -2.25
N GLN A 156 -11.52 -8.88 -2.98
CA GLN A 156 -10.76 -10.12 -2.82
C GLN A 156 -9.29 -9.91 -3.24
N ALA A 157 -8.35 -10.42 -2.43
CA ALA A 157 -6.94 -10.17 -2.64
C ALA A 157 -6.42 -10.75 -3.96
N TRP A 158 -6.50 -12.06 -4.14
CA TRP A 158 -6.09 -12.77 -5.37
C TRP A 158 -6.87 -14.09 -5.50
N GLY A 159 -6.61 -14.82 -6.59
CA GLY A 159 -7.27 -16.09 -6.92
C GLY A 159 -8.66 -15.89 -7.53
N PRO A 160 -9.28 -16.95 -8.05
CA PRO A 160 -10.59 -16.89 -8.68
C PRO A 160 -11.65 -16.32 -7.74
N THR A 161 -12.48 -15.40 -8.21
CA THR A 161 -13.47 -14.69 -7.39
C THR A 161 -14.68 -15.55 -7.02
N ASP A 162 -14.85 -16.69 -7.65
CA ASP A 162 -15.86 -17.71 -7.37
C ASP A 162 -15.36 -18.85 -6.45
N SER A 163 -14.08 -18.79 -6.04
CA SER A 163 -13.46 -19.81 -5.18
C SER A 163 -13.64 -19.51 -3.71
N ALA A 164 -14.26 -20.43 -2.98
CA ALA A 164 -14.41 -20.34 -1.52
C ALA A 164 -13.04 -20.28 -0.78
N GLU A 165 -12.03 -21.00 -1.29
CA GLU A 165 -10.67 -21.01 -0.73
C GLU A 165 -10.01 -19.62 -0.78
N HIS A 166 -10.36 -18.80 -1.78
CA HIS A 166 -9.80 -17.48 -2.00
C HIS A 166 -10.66 -16.33 -1.46
N TYR A 167 -11.74 -16.63 -0.73
CA TYR A 167 -12.69 -15.65 -0.22
C TYR A 167 -12.10 -14.88 0.97
N ARG A 168 -11.09 -14.06 0.70
CA ARG A 168 -10.27 -13.34 1.69
C ARG A 168 -9.77 -12.00 1.20
N PHE A 169 -9.39 -11.17 2.14
CA PHE A 169 -8.66 -9.93 1.91
C PHE A 169 -7.40 -9.90 2.78
N ILE A 170 -6.48 -8.99 2.47
CA ILE A 170 -5.26 -8.77 3.23
C ILE A 170 -5.10 -7.30 3.58
N ILE A 171 -4.33 -7.01 4.61
CA ILE A 171 -4.19 -5.67 5.20
C ILE A 171 -3.65 -4.63 4.20
N ASP A 172 -2.88 -5.06 3.21
CA ASP A 172 -2.31 -4.26 2.12
C ASP A 172 -3.40 -3.49 1.34
N CYS A 173 -4.65 -3.98 1.35
CA CYS A 173 -5.79 -3.31 0.75
C CYS A 173 -5.96 -1.86 1.22
N MET A 174 -5.52 -1.54 2.44
CA MET A 174 -5.63 -0.19 2.99
C MET A 174 -4.83 0.86 2.19
N LEU A 175 -3.82 0.45 1.42
CA LEU A 175 -3.08 1.31 0.49
C LEU A 175 -3.49 1.10 -0.97
N ASN A 176 -4.31 0.09 -1.26
CA ASN A 176 -4.82 -0.15 -2.62
C ASN A 176 -6.14 0.58 -2.88
N VAL A 177 -7.03 0.66 -1.90
CA VAL A 177 -8.31 1.36 -2.03
C VAL A 177 -8.22 2.88 -2.27
N PRO A 178 -7.14 3.61 -1.90
CA PRO A 178 -6.99 5.01 -2.29
C PRO A 178 -7.11 5.30 -3.78
N LEU A 179 -6.76 4.35 -4.65
CA LEU A 179 -7.01 4.45 -6.09
C LEU A 179 -8.50 4.65 -6.40
N LEU A 180 -9.39 3.96 -5.67
CA LEU A 180 -10.83 4.08 -5.85
C LEU A 180 -11.37 5.44 -5.37
N TYR A 181 -10.86 5.97 -4.24
CA TYR A 181 -11.26 7.31 -3.81
C TYR A 181 -10.86 8.35 -4.84
N TRP A 182 -9.63 8.28 -5.36
CA TRP A 182 -9.18 9.17 -6.41
C TRP A 182 -10.04 9.03 -7.67
N ALA A 183 -10.38 7.81 -8.10
CA ALA A 183 -11.24 7.59 -9.27
C ALA A 183 -12.64 8.19 -9.06
N SER A 184 -13.19 8.12 -7.83
CA SER A 184 -14.46 8.76 -7.50
C SER A 184 -14.39 10.29 -7.60
N GLU A 185 -13.33 10.91 -7.05
CA GLU A 185 -13.12 12.36 -7.15
C GLU A 185 -12.96 12.81 -8.61
N GLU A 186 -12.24 12.03 -9.40
CA GLU A 186 -11.90 12.37 -10.78
C GLU A 186 -13.06 12.17 -11.77
N THR A 187 -13.91 11.17 -11.54
CA THR A 187 -15.03 10.84 -12.43
C THR A 187 -16.37 11.38 -11.96
N GLY A 188 -16.50 11.71 -10.68
CA GLY A 188 -17.76 12.03 -10.03
C GLY A 188 -18.65 10.80 -9.76
N ASP A 189 -18.21 9.58 -10.06
CA ASP A 189 -18.98 8.36 -9.81
C ASP A 189 -18.79 7.88 -8.36
N PRO A 190 -19.83 7.88 -7.53
CA PRO A 190 -19.75 7.49 -6.14
C PRO A 190 -19.46 5.99 -5.93
N LYS A 191 -19.67 5.14 -6.93
CA LYS A 191 -19.49 3.68 -6.81
C LYS A 191 -18.11 3.32 -6.28
N TYR A 192 -17.07 4.02 -6.73
CA TYR A 192 -15.69 3.76 -6.32
C TYR A 192 -15.49 4.06 -4.83
N ARG A 193 -15.93 5.25 -4.40
CA ARG A 193 -15.85 5.67 -2.99
C ARG A 193 -16.65 4.76 -2.06
N ASP A 194 -17.86 4.37 -2.47
CA ASP A 194 -18.75 3.56 -1.65
C ASP A 194 -18.18 2.17 -1.42
N ILE A 195 -17.64 1.52 -2.47
CA ILE A 195 -16.99 0.22 -2.36
C ILE A 195 -15.71 0.32 -1.53
N ALA A 196 -14.87 1.34 -1.76
CA ALA A 196 -13.66 1.57 -0.98
C ALA A 196 -13.98 1.74 0.52
N ALA A 197 -14.99 2.55 0.86
CA ALA A 197 -15.43 2.77 2.23
C ALA A 197 -15.96 1.50 2.90
N MET A 198 -16.77 0.70 2.20
CA MET A 198 -17.26 -0.57 2.71
C MET A 198 -16.11 -1.56 2.95
N HIS A 199 -15.17 -1.65 2.01
CA HIS A 199 -14.01 -2.52 2.17
C HIS A 199 -13.11 -2.08 3.33
N PHE A 200 -12.79 -0.79 3.41
CA PHE A 200 -12.01 -0.23 4.52
C PHE A 200 -12.67 -0.53 5.88
N LYS A 201 -13.99 -0.32 5.99
CA LYS A 201 -14.74 -0.66 7.21
C LYS A 201 -14.64 -2.15 7.54
N THR A 202 -14.89 -3.03 6.57
CA THR A 202 -14.77 -4.48 6.75
C THR A 202 -13.38 -4.89 7.21
N THR A 203 -12.34 -4.25 6.63
CA THR A 203 -10.95 -4.51 7.01
C THR A 203 -10.68 -4.09 8.45
N CYS A 204 -11.07 -2.88 8.84
CA CYS A 204 -10.88 -2.43 10.23
C CYS A 204 -11.66 -3.26 11.26
N ASP A 205 -12.84 -3.75 10.89
CA ASP A 205 -13.68 -4.51 11.82
C ASP A 205 -13.16 -5.94 12.08
N ASN A 206 -12.33 -6.50 11.20
CA ASN A 206 -11.97 -7.92 11.25
C ASN A 206 -10.45 -8.18 11.34
N ILE A 207 -9.63 -7.39 10.66
CA ILE A 207 -8.19 -7.68 10.55
C ILE A 207 -7.37 -7.13 11.73
N ILE A 208 -7.91 -6.15 12.45
CA ILE A 208 -7.25 -5.52 13.59
C ILE A 208 -7.73 -6.20 14.88
N ARG A 209 -6.76 -6.70 15.65
CA ARG A 209 -7.02 -7.37 16.93
C ARG A 209 -7.27 -6.35 18.06
N GLU A 210 -7.84 -6.82 19.17
CA GLU A 210 -8.14 -5.96 20.33
C GLU A 210 -6.90 -5.29 20.93
N ASP A 211 -5.72 -5.89 20.83
CA ASP A 211 -4.44 -5.36 21.33
C ASP A 211 -3.78 -4.33 20.39
N GLY A 212 -4.39 -4.06 19.24
CA GLY A 212 -3.86 -3.17 18.22
C GLY A 212 -2.91 -3.84 17.22
N SER A 213 -2.62 -5.12 17.36
CA SER A 213 -1.93 -5.89 16.32
C SER A 213 -2.85 -6.18 15.14
N ALA A 214 -2.29 -6.60 14.00
CA ALA A 214 -3.07 -6.97 12.84
C ALA A 214 -2.76 -8.38 12.36
N PHE A 215 -3.80 -9.07 11.88
CA PHE A 215 -3.61 -10.22 11.00
C PHE A 215 -3.04 -9.75 9.66
N HIS A 216 -2.31 -10.62 8.98
CA HIS A 216 -1.92 -10.37 7.60
C HIS A 216 -3.12 -10.56 6.66
N THR A 217 -3.79 -11.70 6.76
CA THR A 217 -4.90 -12.12 5.93
C THR A 217 -6.13 -12.35 6.80
N TYR A 218 -7.31 -12.08 6.27
CA TYR A 218 -8.57 -12.41 6.93
C TYR A 218 -9.52 -13.12 5.96
N TYR A 219 -9.98 -14.28 6.35
CA TYR A 219 -10.94 -15.08 5.61
C TYR A 219 -12.35 -14.72 6.03
N MET A 220 -13.23 -14.64 5.03
CA MET A 220 -14.67 -14.46 5.24
C MET A 220 -15.38 -15.74 4.86
N ASN A 221 -16.52 -16.00 5.49
CA ASN A 221 -17.35 -17.15 5.16
C ASN A 221 -18.08 -16.90 3.82
N PRO A 222 -17.86 -17.71 2.77
CA PRO A 222 -18.46 -17.47 1.46
C PRO A 222 -19.97 -17.70 1.42
N GLU A 223 -20.51 -18.49 2.35
CA GLU A 223 -21.96 -18.78 2.43
C GLU A 223 -22.71 -17.62 3.09
N THR A 224 -22.18 -17.07 4.16
CA THR A 224 -22.84 -16.01 4.95
C THR A 224 -22.34 -14.61 4.63
N GLY A 225 -21.11 -14.47 4.12
CA GLY A 225 -20.40 -13.19 3.97
C GLY A 225 -19.88 -12.65 5.31
N GLY A 226 -20.06 -13.36 6.41
CA GLY A 226 -19.58 -12.98 7.74
C GLY A 226 -18.10 -13.28 7.96
N PRO A 227 -17.52 -12.80 9.08
CA PRO A 227 -16.14 -13.09 9.45
C PRO A 227 -15.95 -14.60 9.74
N ASP A 228 -14.77 -15.12 9.40
CA ASP A 228 -14.37 -16.49 9.69
C ASP A 228 -13.11 -16.50 10.57
N HIS A 229 -11.91 -16.33 9.98
CA HIS A 229 -10.67 -16.36 10.76
C HIS A 229 -9.57 -15.50 10.16
N GLY A 230 -8.65 -15.05 11.04
CA GLY A 230 -7.39 -14.40 10.64
C GLY A 230 -6.28 -15.45 10.44
N ALA A 231 -5.34 -15.12 9.55
CA ALA A 231 -4.18 -15.96 9.26
C ALA A 231 -2.99 -15.13 8.80
N THR A 232 -1.83 -15.76 8.67
CA THR A 232 -0.68 -15.17 8.02
C THR A 232 -0.26 -15.92 6.76
N ARG A 233 0.51 -15.25 5.89
CA ARG A 233 1.24 -15.87 4.77
C ARG A 233 2.70 -15.44 4.76
N GLN A 234 3.00 -14.25 5.29
CA GLN A 234 4.34 -13.68 5.30
C GLN A 234 4.86 -13.42 6.71
N GLY A 235 4.02 -13.49 7.74
CA GLY A 235 4.40 -13.43 9.15
C GLY A 235 4.90 -14.75 9.71
N TYR A 236 5.33 -14.73 10.95
CA TYR A 236 5.88 -15.89 11.65
C TYR A 236 4.81 -16.96 11.95
N SER A 237 3.65 -16.53 12.43
CA SER A 237 2.50 -17.40 12.75
C SER A 237 1.19 -16.63 12.60
N ASP A 238 0.06 -17.35 12.62
CA ASP A 238 -1.28 -16.74 12.53
C ASP A 238 -1.57 -15.81 13.70
N ASP A 239 -0.95 -16.05 14.86
CA ASP A 239 -1.10 -15.23 16.06
C ASP A 239 -0.09 -14.09 16.18
N SER A 240 0.91 -14.05 15.31
CA SER A 240 1.92 -12.98 15.29
C SER A 240 1.48 -11.75 14.49
N ALA A 241 2.29 -10.72 14.48
CA ALA A 241 2.05 -9.50 13.71
C ALA A 241 3.22 -9.23 12.76
N TRP A 242 3.03 -9.58 11.50
CA TRP A 242 3.96 -9.29 10.42
C TRP A 242 4.20 -7.77 10.31
N ALA A 243 5.46 -7.33 10.49
CA ALA A 243 5.80 -5.92 10.68
C ALA A 243 5.36 -5.03 9.50
N ARG A 244 5.56 -5.48 8.25
CA ARG A 244 5.10 -4.74 7.07
C ARG A 244 3.58 -4.66 7.01
N GLY A 245 2.86 -5.72 7.38
CA GLY A 245 1.40 -5.70 7.45
C GLY A 245 0.89 -4.71 8.49
N GLN A 246 1.50 -4.69 9.67
CA GLN A 246 1.19 -3.69 10.70
C GLN A 246 1.43 -2.27 10.19
N ALA A 247 2.54 -2.02 9.48
CA ALA A 247 2.86 -0.73 8.88
C ALA A 247 1.84 -0.32 7.80
N TRP A 248 1.31 -1.25 7.01
CA TRP A 248 0.24 -0.95 6.05
C TRP A 248 -1.02 -0.42 6.73
N GLY A 249 -1.40 -1.01 7.87
CA GLY A 249 -2.52 -0.49 8.66
C GLY A 249 -2.24 0.89 9.23
N MET A 250 -1.05 1.10 9.82
CA MET A 250 -0.64 2.38 10.39
C MET A 250 -0.63 3.52 9.36
N TYR A 251 -0.21 3.26 8.13
CA TYR A 251 -0.22 4.25 7.06
C TYR A 251 -1.59 4.35 6.39
N GLY A 252 -2.25 3.23 6.16
CA GLY A 252 -3.50 3.18 5.42
C GLY A 252 -4.68 3.78 6.16
N ILE A 253 -4.81 3.58 7.49
CA ILE A 253 -5.93 4.12 8.25
C ILE A 253 -6.01 5.66 8.14
N PRO A 254 -4.95 6.45 8.42
CA PRO A 254 -5.02 7.91 8.29
C PRO A 254 -5.26 8.36 6.85
N LEU A 255 -4.75 7.63 5.86
CA LEU A 255 -5.00 7.92 4.46
C LEU A 255 -6.48 7.74 4.10
N ASN A 256 -7.10 6.65 4.53
CA ASN A 256 -8.54 6.41 4.33
C ASN A 256 -9.39 7.42 5.11
N MET A 257 -9.04 7.74 6.37
CA MET A 257 -9.71 8.79 7.15
C MET A 257 -9.70 10.15 6.42
N ARG A 258 -8.60 10.49 5.76
CA ARG A 258 -8.47 11.74 4.98
C ARG A 258 -9.46 11.78 3.82
N TYR A 259 -9.55 10.70 3.04
CA TYR A 259 -10.49 10.62 1.90
C TYR A 259 -11.95 10.61 2.34
N LEU A 260 -12.24 9.93 3.45
CA LEU A 260 -13.60 9.83 3.97
C LEU A 260 -14.06 11.09 4.73
N GLY A 261 -13.12 11.91 5.24
CA GLY A 261 -13.43 12.99 6.17
C GLY A 261 -13.87 12.49 7.54
N ASP A 262 -13.57 11.25 7.89
CA ASP A 262 -14.00 10.54 9.10
C ASP A 262 -12.82 10.24 10.02
N ARG A 263 -12.86 10.71 11.25
CA ARG A 263 -11.82 10.49 12.28
C ARG A 263 -12.19 9.44 13.32
N SER A 264 -13.25 8.70 13.13
CA SER A 264 -13.72 7.69 14.10
C SER A 264 -12.72 6.55 14.31
N TYR A 265 -11.78 6.34 13.37
CA TYR A 265 -10.73 5.32 13.42
C TYR A 265 -9.44 5.77 14.12
N LEU A 266 -9.41 6.98 14.72
CA LEU A 266 -8.19 7.54 15.32
C LEU A 266 -7.66 6.68 16.48
N GLU A 267 -8.53 6.14 17.33
CA GLU A 267 -8.12 5.27 18.43
C GLU A 267 -7.59 3.92 17.92
N THR A 268 -8.16 3.38 16.87
CA THR A 268 -7.64 2.18 16.19
C THR A 268 -6.25 2.42 15.64
N TRP A 269 -6.05 3.54 14.96
CA TRP A 269 -4.73 3.95 14.46
C TRP A 269 -3.70 4.10 15.58
N ARG A 270 -4.09 4.72 16.71
CA ARG A 270 -3.22 4.86 17.90
C ARG A 270 -2.83 3.51 18.48
N ALA A 271 -3.81 2.60 18.61
CA ALA A 271 -3.54 1.25 19.13
C ALA A 271 -2.53 0.52 18.26
N MET A 272 -2.72 0.53 16.94
CA MET A 272 -1.78 -0.08 15.99
C MET A 272 -0.39 0.55 16.05
N SER A 273 -0.32 1.87 16.12
CA SER A 273 0.95 2.62 16.17
C SER A 273 1.71 2.36 17.46
N ASN A 274 1.03 2.37 18.62
CA ASN A 274 1.65 2.10 19.89
C ASN A 274 2.14 0.65 19.99
N TYR A 275 1.36 -0.30 19.45
CA TYR A 275 1.77 -1.70 19.35
C TYR A 275 3.08 -1.86 18.58
N PHE A 276 3.21 -1.17 17.43
CA PHE A 276 4.43 -1.19 16.61
C PHE A 276 5.61 -0.52 17.33
N LEU A 277 5.41 0.68 17.87
CA LEU A 277 6.46 1.45 18.53
C LEU A 277 7.05 0.72 19.75
N ASN A 278 6.20 0.03 20.51
CA ASN A 278 6.64 -0.74 21.68
C ASN A 278 7.48 -1.99 21.34
N ARG A 279 7.48 -2.40 20.05
CA ARG A 279 8.21 -3.57 19.55
C ARG A 279 9.36 -3.22 18.62
N LEU A 280 9.71 -1.94 18.55
CA LEU A 280 10.90 -1.51 17.84
C LEU A 280 12.16 -1.71 18.71
N PRO A 281 13.20 -2.38 18.19
CA PRO A 281 14.47 -2.50 18.87
C PRO A 281 15.17 -1.13 19.02
N GLU A 282 16.26 -1.10 19.76
CA GLU A 282 16.97 0.14 20.10
C GLU A 282 17.43 0.93 18.86
N ASP A 283 17.86 0.23 17.80
CA ASP A 283 18.28 0.83 16.53
C ASP A 283 17.11 1.31 15.65
N SER A 284 15.85 1.11 16.08
CA SER A 284 14.62 1.47 15.36
C SER A 284 14.41 0.73 14.03
N VAL A 285 15.16 -0.34 13.75
CA VAL A 285 14.95 -1.20 12.60
C VAL A 285 14.06 -2.38 13.02
N CYS A 286 12.80 -2.37 12.58
CA CYS A 286 11.85 -3.41 12.99
C CYS A 286 12.28 -4.80 12.49
N TYR A 287 12.04 -5.81 13.33
CA TYR A 287 12.14 -7.20 12.89
C TYR A 287 11.08 -7.49 11.82
N TRP A 288 11.31 -8.52 11.05
CA TRP A 288 10.37 -9.02 10.04
C TRP A 288 8.96 -9.30 10.61
N ASP A 289 8.88 -9.80 11.82
CA ASP A 289 7.65 -9.96 12.58
C ASP A 289 7.81 -9.38 13.98
N LEU A 290 6.79 -8.67 14.46
CA LEU A 290 6.85 -7.93 15.73
C LEU A 290 6.82 -8.83 16.96
N ILE A 291 6.63 -10.14 16.80
CA ILE A 291 6.76 -11.11 17.89
C ILE A 291 8.20 -11.20 18.45
N PHE A 292 9.17 -10.75 17.66
CA PHE A 292 10.60 -10.76 18.03
C PHE A 292 11.08 -9.46 18.66
N GLY A 293 10.20 -8.44 18.77
CA GLY A 293 10.48 -7.12 19.33
C GLY A 293 9.98 -6.90 20.74
#